data_3ea38958aa4c1c5bf9747becb3e57860
#
_entry.id   3ea38958aa4c1c5bf9747becb3e57860
#
_cell.length_a   1.000
_cell.length_b   1.000
_cell.length_c   1.000
_cell.angle_alpha   90.00
_cell.angle_beta   90.00
_cell.angle_gamma   90.00
#
_symmetry.space_group_name_H-M   'P 1'
#
loop_
_entity.id
_entity.type
_entity.pdbx_description
1 polymer ?
#
loop_
_entity_poly.entity_id
_entity_poly.type
_entity_poly.pdbx_seq_one_letter_code
_entity_poly.pdbx_strand_id
1 'polypeptide(L)'
;MSAPSPIVVEGLNHSYGKGELKKQILFDISTEIRAGEIVIVTGPSGSGKTTLLTLVGALRSAQEGSVRILGEELLNAKPATLEKVRRQIGFIFQQHNLLAALSALQNVELGVRASGKFPRPQHRERAMEMLNAVGMGERLHHRPDQLSGGQRQRVAIARALVSEPAMVLADEPTASLDKQSGREVVDRMKFLAQEHGTPILLVTHDNRILDIADRIVHLEDGSLSTFTDAVIANNHHMMQMLADNRHKQPVDEIVESLNESEFQDLLQDITEESERFLEATALANNMAFKSMLERGLFAFTHKLAGLLNAERASLFLVEGDELVLKVADNLDEMGEIRIPLGSGIAGAAAASGETIRIEDAYADPRFN
;
A
#
# COMPACT_ATOMS: atom_id res chain seq x y z
N MET A 1 2.65 -27.11 -15.65
CA MET A 1 3.37 -26.72 -14.43
C MET A 1 3.60 -25.22 -14.55
N SER A 2 3.11 -24.42 -13.62
CA SER A 2 3.38 -22.97 -13.61
C SER A 2 4.87 -22.74 -13.41
N ALA A 3 5.43 -21.71 -14.09
CA ALA A 3 6.81 -21.31 -13.88
C ALA A 3 7.04 -20.96 -12.40
N PRO A 4 8.21 -21.25 -11.82
CA PRO A 4 8.50 -20.92 -10.43
C PRO A 4 8.46 -19.40 -10.23
N SER A 5 7.94 -18.97 -9.10
CA SER A 5 7.83 -17.55 -8.76
C SER A 5 9.20 -16.87 -8.66
N PRO A 6 9.37 -15.70 -9.25
CA PRO A 6 10.65 -14.97 -9.24
C PRO A 6 11.10 -14.52 -7.85
N ILE A 7 10.16 -14.29 -6.92
CA ILE A 7 10.44 -13.90 -5.53
C ILE A 7 9.70 -14.84 -4.62
N VAL A 8 10.43 -15.57 -3.77
CA VAL A 8 9.88 -16.44 -2.73
C VAL A 8 10.63 -16.18 -1.44
N VAL A 9 9.92 -15.79 -0.40
CA VAL A 9 10.43 -15.56 0.95
C VAL A 9 9.67 -16.48 1.90
N GLU A 10 10.38 -17.24 2.72
CA GLU A 10 9.80 -18.23 3.65
C GLU A 10 10.48 -18.10 5.03
N GLY A 11 9.69 -17.76 6.06
CA GLY A 11 10.16 -17.70 7.45
C GLY A 11 11.31 -16.72 7.69
N LEU A 12 11.38 -15.62 6.95
CA LEU A 12 12.49 -14.66 7.04
C LEU A 12 12.44 -13.90 8.36
N ASN A 13 13.51 -14.03 9.14
CA ASN A 13 13.77 -13.24 10.33
C ASN A 13 15.00 -12.37 10.13
N HIS A 14 14.97 -11.14 10.62
CA HIS A 14 16.12 -10.22 10.52
C HIS A 14 16.27 -9.33 11.74
N SER A 15 17.51 -9.18 12.21
CA SER A 15 17.87 -8.37 13.37
C SER A 15 19.01 -7.42 13.05
N TYR A 16 18.99 -6.24 13.65
CA TYR A 16 20.14 -5.31 13.68
C TYR A 16 20.88 -5.39 15.01
N GLY A 17 22.12 -4.96 15.03
CA GLY A 17 22.96 -4.93 16.22
C GLY A 17 23.55 -6.30 16.57
N LYS A 18 24.30 -6.34 17.68
CA LYS A 18 24.94 -7.54 18.24
C LYS A 18 24.83 -7.53 19.76
N GLY A 19 24.84 -8.71 20.37
CA GLY A 19 24.77 -8.86 21.84
C GLY A 19 23.49 -8.22 22.40
N GLU A 20 23.62 -7.44 23.45
CA GLU A 20 22.50 -6.76 24.14
C GLU A 20 21.80 -5.69 23.27
N LEU A 21 22.46 -5.19 22.22
CA LEU A 21 21.89 -4.23 21.28
C LEU A 21 21.21 -4.91 20.08
N LYS A 22 21.07 -6.24 20.09
CA LYS A 22 20.37 -6.96 19.03
C LYS A 22 18.86 -6.65 19.11
N LYS A 23 18.32 -6.05 18.03
CA LYS A 23 16.90 -5.75 17.89
C LYS A 23 16.37 -6.45 16.64
N GLN A 24 15.41 -7.33 16.82
CA GLN A 24 14.70 -7.96 15.70
C GLN A 24 13.75 -6.94 15.06
N ILE A 25 13.71 -6.93 13.73
CA ILE A 25 12.95 -5.98 12.92
C ILE A 25 11.96 -6.71 12.00
N LEU A 26 12.28 -7.92 11.55
CA LEU A 26 11.36 -8.73 10.78
C LEU A 26 11.14 -10.06 11.48
N PHE A 27 9.88 -10.50 11.52
CA PHE A 27 9.42 -11.68 12.23
C PHE A 27 8.64 -12.57 11.26
N ASP A 28 9.17 -13.75 10.97
CA ASP A 28 8.53 -14.82 10.22
C ASP A 28 7.89 -14.37 8.89
N ILE A 29 8.60 -13.53 8.14
CA ILE A 29 8.09 -13.00 6.87
C ILE A 29 8.02 -14.11 5.83
N SER A 30 6.81 -14.36 5.32
CA SER A 30 6.56 -15.29 4.23
C SER A 30 5.71 -14.63 3.15
N THR A 31 6.21 -14.61 1.92
CA THR A 31 5.50 -14.05 0.76
C THR A 31 6.08 -14.62 -0.54
N GLU A 32 5.23 -14.69 -1.54
CA GLU A 32 5.57 -15.11 -2.88
C GLU A 32 5.07 -14.06 -3.88
N ILE A 33 5.88 -13.70 -4.88
CA ILE A 33 5.49 -12.75 -5.94
C ILE A 33 5.70 -13.44 -7.28
N ARG A 34 4.65 -13.47 -8.08
CA ARG A 34 4.62 -14.15 -9.37
C ARG A 34 5.18 -13.24 -10.48
N ALA A 35 5.50 -13.87 -11.62
CA ALA A 35 5.88 -13.10 -12.81
C ALA A 35 4.74 -12.18 -13.23
N GLY A 36 5.07 -10.91 -13.50
CA GLY A 36 4.12 -9.86 -13.87
C GLY A 36 3.26 -9.33 -12.71
N GLU A 37 3.39 -9.86 -11.51
CA GLU A 37 2.63 -9.39 -10.34
C GLU A 37 3.23 -8.09 -9.77
N ILE A 38 2.37 -7.13 -9.48
CA ILE A 38 2.71 -5.89 -8.76
C ILE A 38 2.22 -6.01 -7.33
N VAL A 39 3.17 -6.12 -6.40
CA VAL A 39 2.87 -6.18 -4.96
C VAL A 39 3.29 -4.87 -4.30
N ILE A 40 2.36 -4.23 -3.61
CA ILE A 40 2.63 -3.03 -2.81
C ILE A 40 2.69 -3.41 -1.34
N VAL A 41 3.78 -2.99 -0.67
CA VAL A 41 3.95 -3.10 0.79
C VAL A 41 3.65 -1.75 1.42
N THR A 42 2.61 -1.70 2.25
CA THR A 42 2.23 -0.55 3.07
C THR A 42 2.62 -0.77 4.53
N GLY A 43 2.40 0.22 5.39
CA GLY A 43 2.62 0.11 6.83
C GLY A 43 3.32 1.34 7.42
N PRO A 44 3.31 1.50 8.76
CA PRO A 44 3.85 2.67 9.43
C PRO A 44 5.37 2.84 9.22
N SER A 45 5.87 4.06 9.46
CA SER A 45 7.31 4.33 9.41
C SER A 45 8.04 3.47 10.46
N GLY A 46 9.15 2.86 10.06
CA GLY A 46 9.94 1.99 10.95
C GLY A 46 9.47 0.54 11.05
N SER A 47 8.38 0.13 10.38
CA SER A 47 7.88 -1.25 10.41
C SER A 47 8.79 -2.30 9.74
N GLY A 48 9.85 -1.88 9.02
CA GLY A 48 10.79 -2.80 8.38
C GLY A 48 10.68 -2.90 6.86
N LYS A 49 9.83 -2.10 6.18
CA LYS A 49 9.61 -2.14 4.72
C LYS A 49 10.89 -2.03 3.89
N THR A 50 11.69 -1.00 4.14
CA THR A 50 13.00 -0.83 3.46
C THR A 50 13.97 -1.96 3.80
N THR A 51 13.88 -2.54 5.01
CA THR A 51 14.68 -3.70 5.41
C THR A 51 14.30 -4.92 4.57
N LEU A 52 13.01 -5.23 4.45
CA LEU A 52 12.50 -6.30 3.60
C LEU A 52 12.95 -6.09 2.15
N LEU A 53 12.75 -4.89 1.60
CA LEU A 53 13.12 -4.56 0.23
C LEU A 53 14.63 -4.75 -0.04
N THR A 54 15.48 -4.36 0.92
CA THR A 54 16.94 -4.49 0.79
C THR A 54 17.43 -5.94 0.94
N LEU A 55 16.73 -6.78 1.70
CA LEU A 55 17.01 -8.22 1.80
C LEU A 55 16.62 -8.94 0.50
N VAL A 56 15.42 -8.71 0.00
CA VAL A 56 14.94 -9.22 -1.31
C VAL A 56 15.86 -8.74 -2.45
N GLY A 57 16.35 -7.51 -2.37
CA GLY A 57 17.27 -6.91 -3.35
C GLY A 57 18.72 -7.38 -3.24
N ALA A 58 19.04 -8.36 -2.38
CA ALA A 58 20.39 -8.83 -2.14
C ALA A 58 21.38 -7.72 -1.73
N LEU A 59 20.90 -6.60 -1.19
CA LEU A 59 21.71 -5.49 -0.66
C LEU A 59 22.11 -5.73 0.81
N ARG A 60 21.38 -6.63 1.49
CA ARG A 60 21.67 -7.12 2.84
C ARG A 60 21.70 -8.64 2.84
N SER A 61 22.44 -9.21 3.74
CA SER A 61 22.48 -10.67 3.93
C SER A 61 21.27 -11.13 4.74
N ALA A 62 20.55 -12.12 4.21
CA ALA A 62 19.55 -12.86 4.96
C ALA A 62 20.22 -13.59 6.14
N GLN A 63 19.56 -13.62 7.31
CA GLN A 63 20.10 -14.21 8.54
C GLN A 63 19.44 -15.54 8.87
N GLU A 64 18.12 -15.62 8.70
CA GLU A 64 17.31 -16.81 9.00
C GLU A 64 16.16 -16.91 8.00
N GLY A 65 15.64 -18.10 7.72
CA GLY A 65 14.61 -18.36 6.75
C GLY A 65 15.17 -18.65 5.37
N SER A 66 14.36 -18.53 4.32
CA SER A 66 14.75 -18.69 2.92
C SER A 66 14.34 -17.44 2.11
N VAL A 67 15.22 -16.95 1.26
CA VAL A 67 14.97 -15.83 0.34
C VAL A 67 15.47 -16.26 -1.04
N ARG A 68 14.56 -16.75 -1.88
CA ARG A 68 14.86 -17.18 -3.25
C ARG A 68 14.45 -16.10 -4.25
N ILE A 69 15.43 -15.57 -4.97
CA ILE A 69 15.25 -14.52 -5.96
C ILE A 69 15.73 -14.99 -7.32
N LEU A 70 14.84 -14.98 -8.31
CA LEU A 70 15.12 -15.46 -9.67
C LEU A 70 15.73 -16.86 -9.68
N GLY A 71 15.27 -17.73 -8.77
CA GLY A 71 15.74 -19.09 -8.59
C GLY A 71 17.02 -19.26 -7.75
N GLU A 72 17.67 -18.17 -7.30
CA GLU A 72 18.88 -18.20 -6.47
C GLU A 72 18.54 -18.01 -4.99
N GLU A 73 19.02 -18.90 -4.11
CA GLU A 73 18.90 -18.75 -2.66
C GLU A 73 19.91 -17.73 -2.13
N LEU A 74 19.42 -16.73 -1.38
CA LEU A 74 20.26 -15.65 -0.84
C LEU A 74 20.80 -15.93 0.57
N LEU A 75 20.18 -16.84 1.32
CA LEU A 75 20.70 -17.24 2.64
C LEU A 75 22.05 -17.91 2.47
N ASN A 76 23.08 -17.38 3.14
CA ASN A 76 24.46 -17.87 3.04
C ASN A 76 25.04 -17.90 1.60
N ALA A 77 24.45 -17.11 0.68
CA ALA A 77 24.89 -17.07 -0.71
C ALA A 77 26.31 -16.48 -0.85
N LYS A 78 27.07 -17.01 -1.81
CA LYS A 78 28.40 -16.46 -2.14
C LYS A 78 28.28 -15.06 -2.73
N PRO A 79 29.30 -14.19 -2.56
CA PRO A 79 29.28 -12.83 -3.15
C PRO A 79 28.98 -12.81 -4.66
N ALA A 80 29.46 -13.78 -5.40
CA ALA A 80 29.22 -13.88 -6.84
C ALA A 80 27.75 -14.14 -7.17
N THR A 81 27.03 -14.95 -6.37
CA THR A 81 25.58 -15.20 -6.51
C THR A 81 24.81 -13.91 -6.22
N LEU A 82 25.14 -13.21 -5.12
CA LEU A 82 24.51 -11.95 -4.78
C LEU A 82 24.71 -10.89 -5.85
N GLU A 83 25.92 -10.82 -6.45
CA GLU A 83 26.21 -9.91 -7.56
C GLU A 83 25.40 -10.28 -8.81
N LYS A 84 25.33 -11.57 -9.17
CA LYS A 84 24.52 -12.08 -10.29
C LYS A 84 23.05 -11.68 -10.14
N VAL A 85 22.49 -11.81 -8.95
CA VAL A 85 21.11 -11.41 -8.67
C VAL A 85 20.93 -9.91 -8.79
N ARG A 86 21.79 -9.10 -8.14
CA ARG A 86 21.70 -7.63 -8.17
C ARG A 86 21.78 -7.05 -9.60
N ARG A 87 22.52 -7.65 -10.51
CA ARG A 87 22.62 -7.22 -11.90
C ARG A 87 21.32 -7.35 -12.69
N GLN A 88 20.39 -8.18 -12.18
CA GLN A 88 19.09 -8.44 -12.82
C GLN A 88 17.96 -7.61 -12.20
N ILE A 89 18.25 -6.84 -11.14
CA ILE A 89 17.26 -6.05 -10.39
C ILE A 89 17.35 -4.58 -10.78
N GLY A 90 16.22 -3.99 -11.14
CA GLY A 90 16.04 -2.55 -11.21
C GLY A 90 15.67 -2.00 -9.83
N PHE A 91 16.58 -1.26 -9.18
CA PHE A 91 16.32 -0.72 -7.84
C PHE A 91 16.06 0.78 -7.88
N ILE A 92 14.90 1.22 -7.41
CA ILE A 92 14.51 2.63 -7.25
C ILE A 92 14.55 2.94 -5.75
N PHE A 93 15.46 3.85 -5.35
CA PHE A 93 15.65 4.23 -3.95
C PHE A 93 14.92 5.54 -3.63
N GLN A 94 14.42 5.66 -2.43
CA GLN A 94 13.79 6.87 -1.92
C GLN A 94 14.70 8.11 -2.05
N GLN A 95 15.99 7.97 -1.76
CA GLN A 95 16.98 9.06 -1.85
C GLN A 95 17.63 9.21 -3.23
N HIS A 96 17.04 8.62 -4.28
CA HIS A 96 17.53 8.61 -5.67
C HIS A 96 18.89 7.92 -5.87
N ASN A 97 19.83 8.07 -4.95
CA ASN A 97 21.20 7.51 -4.99
C ASN A 97 21.92 7.75 -6.33
N LEU A 98 21.76 8.95 -6.90
CA LEU A 98 22.49 9.37 -8.09
C LEU A 98 23.92 9.73 -7.73
N LEU A 99 24.86 9.40 -8.64
CA LEU A 99 26.25 9.80 -8.49
C LEU A 99 26.40 11.28 -8.84
N ALA A 100 26.72 12.13 -7.86
CA ALA A 100 26.79 13.58 -7.98
C ALA A 100 27.79 14.06 -9.05
N ALA A 101 28.88 13.30 -9.26
CA ALA A 101 29.89 13.61 -10.25
C ALA A 101 29.46 13.34 -11.70
N LEU A 102 28.38 12.59 -11.91
CA LEU A 102 27.90 12.17 -13.23
C LEU A 102 26.68 12.96 -13.66
N SER A 103 26.54 13.19 -14.97
CA SER A 103 25.32 13.75 -15.55
C SER A 103 24.14 12.76 -15.47
N ALA A 104 22.91 13.22 -15.78
CA ALA A 104 21.74 12.37 -15.91
C ALA A 104 21.98 11.20 -16.87
N LEU A 105 22.50 11.50 -18.07
CA LEU A 105 22.83 10.49 -19.07
C LEU A 105 23.83 9.46 -18.53
N GLN A 106 24.92 9.92 -17.92
CA GLN A 106 25.95 9.03 -17.37
C GLN A 106 25.45 8.18 -16.21
N ASN A 107 24.56 8.71 -15.37
CA ASN A 107 23.91 7.92 -14.31
C ASN A 107 23.05 6.78 -14.89
N VAL A 108 22.34 7.03 -16.00
CA VAL A 108 21.51 6.00 -16.65
C VAL A 108 22.38 5.02 -17.44
N GLU A 109 23.42 5.47 -18.15
CA GLU A 109 24.40 4.60 -18.81
C GLU A 109 25.02 3.60 -17.83
N LEU A 110 25.25 4.00 -16.57
CA LEU A 110 25.74 3.11 -15.52
C LEU A 110 24.77 1.93 -15.25
N GLY A 111 23.45 2.15 -15.28
CA GLY A 111 22.45 1.11 -15.15
C GLY A 111 22.57 0.06 -16.27
N VAL A 112 22.68 0.51 -17.52
CA VAL A 112 22.90 -0.38 -18.67
C VAL A 112 24.19 -1.16 -18.50
N ARG A 113 25.28 -0.47 -18.15
CA ARG A 113 26.61 -1.07 -18.01
C ARG A 113 26.67 -2.11 -16.89
N ALA A 114 26.01 -1.84 -15.76
CA ALA A 114 26.02 -2.71 -14.59
C ALA A 114 25.29 -4.03 -14.85
N SER A 115 24.24 -4.03 -15.67
CA SER A 115 23.49 -5.24 -16.02
C SER A 115 24.32 -6.24 -16.83
N GLY A 116 25.26 -5.74 -17.64
CA GLY A 116 26.04 -6.58 -18.56
C GLY A 116 25.23 -7.20 -19.71
N LYS A 117 23.96 -6.81 -19.86
CA LYS A 117 23.00 -7.41 -20.82
C LYS A 117 23.22 -6.89 -22.25
N PHE A 118 23.68 -5.67 -22.41
CA PHE A 118 23.79 -5.00 -23.70
C PHE A 118 25.26 -4.70 -24.09
N PRO A 119 25.59 -4.74 -25.39
CA PRO A 119 26.92 -4.36 -25.87
C PRO A 119 27.18 -2.85 -25.71
N ARG A 120 28.42 -2.50 -25.45
CA ARG A 120 28.85 -1.09 -25.19
C ARG A 120 28.32 -0.04 -26.16
N PRO A 121 28.28 -0.27 -27.48
CA PRO A 121 27.78 0.74 -28.43
C PRO A 121 26.33 1.15 -28.17
N GLN A 122 25.49 0.28 -27.63
CA GLN A 122 24.07 0.55 -27.36
C GLN A 122 23.82 1.31 -26.04
N HIS A 123 24.82 1.40 -25.14
CA HIS A 123 24.57 1.92 -23.78
C HIS A 123 24.05 3.36 -23.80
N ARG A 124 24.67 4.22 -24.61
CA ARG A 124 24.35 5.64 -24.70
C ARG A 124 22.98 5.85 -25.34
N GLU A 125 22.69 5.16 -26.42
CA GLU A 125 21.43 5.26 -27.14
C GLU A 125 20.25 4.84 -26.24
N ARG A 126 20.34 3.66 -25.62
CA ARG A 126 19.32 3.18 -24.67
C ARG A 126 19.11 4.13 -23.49
N ALA A 127 20.21 4.71 -22.96
CA ALA A 127 20.12 5.67 -21.87
C ALA A 127 19.40 6.96 -22.30
N MET A 128 19.65 7.44 -23.53
CA MET A 128 18.97 8.61 -24.10
C MET A 128 17.48 8.32 -24.32
N GLU A 129 17.14 7.18 -24.92
CA GLU A 129 15.76 6.75 -25.14
C GLU A 129 14.98 6.67 -23.83
N MET A 130 15.57 6.05 -22.79
CA MET A 130 14.92 5.93 -21.50
C MET A 130 14.74 7.30 -20.82
N LEU A 131 15.73 8.19 -20.90
CA LEU A 131 15.60 9.56 -20.37
C LEU A 131 14.54 10.36 -21.12
N ASN A 132 14.44 10.22 -22.44
CA ASN A 132 13.34 10.80 -23.20
C ASN A 132 11.98 10.27 -22.75
N ALA A 133 11.87 8.95 -22.54
CA ALA A 133 10.63 8.30 -22.10
C ALA A 133 10.15 8.75 -20.72
N VAL A 134 11.05 9.26 -19.86
CA VAL A 134 10.71 9.84 -18.55
C VAL A 134 10.71 11.39 -18.55
N GLY A 135 10.68 12.02 -19.74
CA GLY A 135 10.61 13.49 -19.88
C GLY A 135 11.88 14.23 -19.47
N MET A 136 13.05 13.57 -19.58
CA MET A 136 14.36 14.15 -19.21
C MET A 136 15.28 14.42 -20.40
N GLY A 137 14.77 14.38 -21.64
CA GLY A 137 15.54 14.53 -22.87
C GLY A 137 16.32 15.83 -22.98
N GLU A 138 15.77 16.94 -22.49
CA GLU A 138 16.45 18.26 -22.49
C GLU A 138 17.46 18.42 -21.34
N ARG A 139 17.55 17.45 -20.43
CA ARG A 139 18.38 17.50 -19.21
C ARG A 139 19.49 16.45 -19.15
N LEU A 140 19.83 15.84 -20.29
CA LEU A 140 20.81 14.74 -20.40
C LEU A 140 22.16 15.05 -19.75
N HIS A 141 22.61 16.30 -19.87
CA HIS A 141 23.94 16.74 -19.41
C HIS A 141 23.94 17.41 -18.03
N HIS A 142 22.75 17.61 -17.43
CA HIS A 142 22.66 18.18 -16.09
C HIS A 142 23.14 17.18 -15.03
N ARG A 143 23.83 17.70 -14.00
CA ARG A 143 24.22 16.93 -12.82
C ARG A 143 23.10 16.93 -11.77
N PRO A 144 23.11 16.01 -10.81
CA PRO A 144 22.06 15.92 -9.78
C PRO A 144 21.80 17.20 -8.98
N ASP A 145 22.81 18.03 -8.75
CA ASP A 145 22.72 19.33 -8.09
C ASP A 145 21.99 20.40 -8.93
N GLN A 146 21.92 20.21 -10.22
CA GLN A 146 21.22 21.09 -11.18
C GLN A 146 19.78 20.64 -11.45
N LEU A 147 19.32 19.55 -10.82
CA LEU A 147 18.02 18.94 -11.02
C LEU A 147 17.11 19.14 -9.80
N SER A 148 15.81 19.35 -10.04
CA SER A 148 14.81 19.31 -8.97
C SER A 148 14.69 17.91 -8.36
N GLY A 149 14.02 17.78 -7.20
CA GLY A 149 13.75 16.49 -6.56
C GLY A 149 13.05 15.51 -7.50
N GLY A 150 11.97 15.94 -8.15
CA GLY A 150 11.25 15.13 -9.13
C GLY A 150 12.07 14.76 -10.36
N GLN A 151 12.92 15.68 -10.86
CA GLN A 151 13.83 15.38 -11.98
C GLN A 151 14.89 14.33 -11.58
N ARG A 152 15.45 14.43 -10.37
CA ARG A 152 16.36 13.38 -9.84
C ARG A 152 15.67 12.04 -9.75
N GLN A 153 14.41 12.02 -9.28
CA GLN A 153 13.64 10.79 -9.21
C GLN A 153 13.42 10.15 -10.58
N ARG A 154 13.05 10.94 -11.59
CA ARG A 154 12.89 10.44 -12.96
C ARG A 154 14.21 9.86 -13.53
N VAL A 155 15.35 10.48 -13.25
CA VAL A 155 16.67 9.94 -13.63
C VAL A 155 16.96 8.62 -12.90
N ALA A 156 16.64 8.51 -11.60
CA ALA A 156 16.82 7.28 -10.84
C ALA A 156 15.95 6.14 -11.37
N ILE A 157 14.72 6.45 -11.75
CA ILE A 157 13.79 5.50 -12.38
C ILE A 157 14.32 5.07 -13.75
N ALA A 158 14.74 6.01 -14.59
CA ALA A 158 15.35 5.69 -15.87
C ALA A 158 16.57 4.76 -15.71
N ARG A 159 17.42 5.02 -14.72
CA ARG A 159 18.57 4.16 -14.41
C ARG A 159 18.16 2.74 -14.00
N ALA A 160 17.08 2.60 -13.23
CA ALA A 160 16.61 1.31 -12.79
C ALA A 160 16.00 0.48 -13.93
N LEU A 161 15.28 1.13 -14.84
CA LEU A 161 14.50 0.45 -15.88
C LEU A 161 15.24 0.26 -17.21
N VAL A 162 16.30 1.03 -17.48
CA VAL A 162 17.01 1.04 -18.76
C VAL A 162 17.61 -0.31 -19.15
N SER A 163 17.91 -1.16 -18.18
CA SER A 163 18.48 -2.49 -18.38
C SER A 163 17.43 -3.57 -18.67
N GLU A 164 16.14 -3.22 -18.72
CA GLU A 164 15.04 -4.20 -18.80
C GLU A 164 15.24 -5.28 -17.72
N PRO A 165 15.12 -4.92 -16.45
CA PRO A 165 15.44 -5.81 -15.35
C PRO A 165 14.47 -6.98 -15.29
N ALA A 166 14.93 -8.12 -14.74
CA ALA A 166 14.09 -9.29 -14.52
C ALA A 166 13.09 -9.09 -13.35
N MET A 167 13.32 -8.10 -12.49
CA MET A 167 12.41 -7.65 -11.45
C MET A 167 12.70 -6.20 -11.05
N VAL A 168 11.70 -5.51 -10.51
CA VAL A 168 11.83 -4.13 -10.00
C VAL A 168 11.53 -4.09 -8.50
N LEU A 169 12.41 -3.42 -7.77
CA LEU A 169 12.23 -3.07 -6.36
C LEU A 169 12.18 -1.55 -6.22
N ALA A 170 11.12 -1.02 -5.64
CA ALA A 170 10.94 0.42 -5.52
C ALA A 170 10.62 0.82 -4.08
N ASP A 171 11.42 1.73 -3.53
CA ASP A 171 11.22 2.35 -2.22
C ASP A 171 10.76 3.79 -2.43
N GLU A 172 9.48 4.08 -2.17
CA GLU A 172 8.82 5.38 -2.32
C GLU A 172 9.07 6.05 -3.69
N PRO A 173 8.75 5.39 -4.81
CA PRO A 173 9.14 5.88 -6.14
C PRO A 173 8.49 7.19 -6.56
N THR A 174 7.37 7.59 -5.94
CA THR A 174 6.59 8.78 -6.29
C THR A 174 6.68 9.91 -5.27
N ALA A 175 7.37 9.73 -4.13
CA ALA A 175 7.39 10.68 -3.02
C ALA A 175 7.85 12.11 -3.39
N SER A 176 8.71 12.25 -4.41
CA SER A 176 9.24 13.54 -4.88
C SER A 176 8.59 14.04 -6.17
N LEU A 177 7.52 13.38 -6.63
CA LEU A 177 6.85 13.67 -7.90
C LEU A 177 5.50 14.36 -7.68
N ASP A 178 5.16 15.28 -8.58
CA ASP A 178 3.81 15.78 -8.72
C ASP A 178 2.86 14.66 -9.20
N LYS A 179 1.56 14.88 -9.10
CA LYS A 179 0.54 13.87 -9.41
C LYS A 179 0.67 13.30 -10.83
N GLN A 180 0.88 14.16 -11.82
CA GLN A 180 0.99 13.75 -13.22
C GLN A 180 2.27 12.94 -13.45
N SER A 181 3.42 13.44 -13.01
CA SER A 181 4.71 12.76 -13.15
C SER A 181 4.75 11.42 -12.40
N GLY A 182 4.13 11.38 -11.21
CA GLY A 182 3.98 10.14 -10.46
C GLY A 182 3.20 9.09 -11.24
N ARG A 183 2.09 9.50 -11.88
CA ARG A 183 1.26 8.60 -12.68
C ARG A 183 2.00 8.06 -13.90
N GLU A 184 2.71 8.90 -14.65
CA GLU A 184 3.50 8.49 -15.81
C GLU A 184 4.53 7.40 -15.46
N VAL A 185 5.20 7.54 -14.31
CA VAL A 185 6.16 6.56 -13.80
C VAL A 185 5.49 5.23 -13.46
N VAL A 186 4.37 5.31 -12.78
CA VAL A 186 3.60 4.15 -12.32
C VAL A 186 3.03 3.38 -13.52
N ASP A 187 2.50 4.08 -14.51
CA ASP A 187 1.99 3.47 -15.76
C ASP A 187 3.12 2.77 -16.53
N ARG A 188 4.34 3.31 -16.48
CA ARG A 188 5.52 2.66 -17.06
C ARG A 188 5.90 1.38 -16.32
N MET A 189 5.81 1.38 -14.99
CA MET A 189 6.02 0.16 -14.20
C MET A 189 4.94 -0.89 -14.51
N LYS A 190 3.67 -0.48 -14.58
CA LYS A 190 2.56 -1.35 -14.95
C LYS A 190 2.76 -1.99 -16.33
N PHE A 191 3.18 -1.19 -17.30
CA PHE A 191 3.52 -1.67 -18.63
C PHE A 191 4.61 -2.77 -18.59
N LEU A 192 5.70 -2.55 -17.82
CA LEU A 192 6.76 -3.55 -17.68
C LEU A 192 6.26 -4.85 -17.04
N ALA A 193 5.40 -4.75 -16.03
CA ALA A 193 4.80 -5.94 -15.41
C ALA A 193 3.95 -6.72 -16.40
N GLN A 194 3.06 -6.05 -17.11
CA GLN A 194 2.09 -6.68 -18.01
C GLN A 194 2.72 -7.24 -19.29
N GLU A 195 3.58 -6.46 -19.97
CA GLU A 195 4.12 -6.82 -21.27
C GLU A 195 5.37 -7.70 -21.18
N HIS A 196 6.18 -7.52 -20.14
CA HIS A 196 7.43 -8.27 -19.98
C HIS A 196 7.40 -9.31 -18.86
N GLY A 197 6.27 -9.44 -18.16
CA GLY A 197 6.15 -10.36 -17.03
C GLY A 197 7.09 -10.00 -15.87
N THR A 198 7.51 -8.74 -15.76
CA THR A 198 8.45 -8.28 -14.73
C THR A 198 7.74 -8.15 -13.39
N PRO A 199 8.08 -8.94 -12.35
CA PRO A 199 7.52 -8.77 -11.01
C PRO A 199 8.00 -7.46 -10.40
N ILE A 200 7.10 -6.78 -9.68
CA ILE A 200 7.39 -5.51 -9.03
C ILE A 200 7.03 -5.61 -7.55
N LEU A 201 7.99 -5.34 -6.68
CA LEU A 201 7.77 -5.13 -5.26
C LEU A 201 7.99 -3.66 -4.94
N LEU A 202 6.94 -2.97 -4.51
CA LEU A 202 6.93 -1.55 -4.29
C LEU A 202 6.55 -1.25 -2.84
N VAL A 203 7.33 -0.41 -2.18
CA VAL A 203 7.05 0.13 -0.85
C VAL A 203 6.55 1.55 -1.02
N THR A 204 5.38 1.88 -0.48
CA THR A 204 4.88 3.25 -0.48
C THR A 204 3.81 3.46 0.59
N HIS A 205 3.65 4.73 0.98
CA HIS A 205 2.49 5.26 1.68
C HIS A 205 1.66 6.20 0.80
N ASP A 206 2.01 6.30 -0.49
CA ASP A 206 1.29 7.12 -1.46
C ASP A 206 0.06 6.38 -1.98
N ASN A 207 -1.09 6.73 -1.45
CA ASN A 207 -2.36 6.12 -1.82
C ASN A 207 -2.71 6.31 -3.31
N ARG A 208 -2.17 7.35 -3.97
CA ARG A 208 -2.46 7.69 -5.37
C ARG A 208 -2.02 6.64 -6.38
N ILE A 209 -1.22 5.67 -5.97
CA ILE A 209 -0.67 4.63 -6.84
C ILE A 209 -1.07 3.20 -6.46
N LEU A 210 -1.94 3.04 -5.45
CA LEU A 210 -2.37 1.71 -5.01
C LEU A 210 -3.21 0.97 -6.07
N ASP A 211 -3.81 1.71 -6.99
CA ASP A 211 -4.66 1.18 -8.07
C ASP A 211 -3.93 0.31 -9.10
N ILE A 212 -2.59 0.34 -9.11
CA ILE A 212 -1.82 -0.54 -10.00
C ILE A 212 -1.52 -1.91 -9.41
N ALA A 213 -1.72 -2.07 -8.09
CA ALA A 213 -1.35 -3.29 -7.39
C ALA A 213 -2.28 -4.45 -7.75
N ASP A 214 -1.70 -5.61 -8.02
CA ASP A 214 -2.44 -6.87 -8.04
C ASP A 214 -2.71 -7.37 -6.62
N ARG A 215 -1.80 -7.00 -5.68
CA ARG A 215 -1.90 -7.35 -4.26
C ARG A 215 -1.24 -6.30 -3.38
N ILE A 216 -1.91 -5.98 -2.28
CA ILE A 216 -1.37 -5.11 -1.23
C ILE A 216 -1.14 -5.95 0.02
N VAL A 217 0.05 -5.83 0.61
CA VAL A 217 0.39 -6.43 1.89
C VAL A 217 0.75 -5.35 2.89
N HIS A 218 0.41 -5.55 4.14
CA HIS A 218 0.69 -4.61 5.21
C HIS A 218 1.81 -5.14 6.09
N LEU A 219 2.84 -4.34 6.33
CA LEU A 219 3.94 -4.66 7.23
C LEU A 219 3.84 -3.79 8.48
N GLU A 220 3.50 -4.41 9.60
CA GLU A 220 3.37 -3.76 10.90
C GLU A 220 4.14 -4.55 11.94
N ASP A 221 4.85 -3.86 12.81
CA ASP A 221 5.69 -4.46 13.85
C ASP A 221 6.58 -5.61 13.36
N GLY A 222 7.06 -5.48 12.13
CA GLY A 222 7.95 -6.46 11.50
C GLY A 222 7.27 -7.73 11.01
N SER A 223 5.95 -7.82 11.02
CA SER A 223 5.17 -8.97 10.52
C SER A 223 4.35 -8.58 9.29
N LEU A 224 4.25 -9.48 8.31
CA LEU A 224 3.37 -9.28 7.15
C LEU A 224 1.96 -9.77 7.46
N SER A 225 0.99 -8.95 7.11
CA SER A 225 -0.41 -9.35 7.00
C SER A 225 -0.93 -9.03 5.61
N THR A 226 -1.94 -9.76 5.14
CA THR A 226 -2.70 -9.26 3.99
C THR A 226 -3.47 -8.02 4.44
N PHE A 227 -3.78 -7.11 3.51
CA PHE A 227 -4.60 -5.95 3.85
C PHE A 227 -5.93 -6.37 4.48
N THR A 228 -6.47 -7.51 4.05
CA THR A 228 -7.67 -8.12 4.65
C THR A 228 -7.44 -8.55 6.10
N ASP A 229 -6.29 -9.18 6.39
CA ASP A 229 -5.95 -9.61 7.74
C ASP A 229 -5.68 -8.40 8.65
N ALA A 230 -5.05 -7.34 8.14
CA ALA A 230 -4.83 -6.10 8.88
C ALA A 230 -6.15 -5.40 9.22
N VAL A 231 -7.11 -5.33 8.29
CA VAL A 231 -8.45 -4.80 8.54
C VAL A 231 -9.21 -5.68 9.55
N ILE A 232 -9.10 -7.01 9.45
CA ILE A 232 -9.73 -7.96 10.38
C ILE A 232 -9.07 -7.86 11.76
N ALA A 233 -7.73 -7.74 11.85
CA ALA A 233 -6.98 -7.62 13.10
C ALA A 233 -7.29 -6.28 13.80
N ASN A 234 -7.35 -5.17 13.08
CA ASN A 234 -7.75 -3.86 13.61
C ASN A 234 -9.20 -3.88 14.12
N ASN A 235 -10.10 -4.49 13.36
CA ASN A 235 -11.47 -4.73 13.81
C ASN A 235 -11.52 -5.65 15.05
N HIS A 236 -10.62 -6.65 15.13
CA HIS A 236 -10.51 -7.52 16.32
C HIS A 236 -9.93 -6.78 17.53
N HIS A 237 -8.92 -5.93 17.31
CA HIS A 237 -8.32 -5.11 18.37
C HIS A 237 -9.34 -4.10 18.94
N MET A 238 -10.04 -3.39 18.08
CA MET A 238 -11.13 -2.50 18.46
C MET A 238 -12.25 -3.26 19.18
N MET A 239 -12.56 -4.48 18.72
CA MET A 239 -13.54 -5.35 19.38
C MET A 239 -13.02 -5.94 20.70
N GLN A 240 -11.74 -6.19 20.85
CA GLN A 240 -11.14 -6.58 22.13
C GLN A 240 -11.11 -5.41 23.12
N MET A 241 -10.79 -4.20 22.70
CA MET A 241 -10.89 -3.01 23.55
C MET A 241 -12.33 -2.78 24.03
N LEU A 242 -13.31 -2.99 23.16
CA LEU A 242 -14.74 -2.95 23.53
C LEU A 242 -15.16 -4.17 24.38
N ALA A 243 -14.51 -5.33 24.22
CA ALA A 243 -14.79 -6.55 24.99
C ALA A 243 -14.03 -6.63 26.31
N ASP A 244 -12.81 -6.08 26.43
CA ASP A 244 -12.06 -6.03 27.69
C ASP A 244 -12.69 -5.05 28.68
N ASN A 245 -13.39 -4.02 28.21
CA ASN A 245 -14.33 -3.27 29.02
C ASN A 245 -15.59 -4.07 29.40
N ARG A 246 -15.87 -5.22 28.75
CA ARG A 246 -17.04 -6.08 28.92
C ARG A 246 -17.03 -7.01 30.14
N HIS A 247 -15.96 -7.12 30.89
CA HIS A 247 -15.96 -8.09 31.98
C HIS A 247 -16.90 -7.74 33.16
N LYS A 248 -17.71 -6.67 33.04
CA LYS A 248 -18.65 -6.32 34.11
C LYS A 248 -20.05 -5.80 33.74
N GLN A 249 -20.33 -5.42 32.46
CA GLN A 249 -21.67 -4.85 32.12
C GLN A 249 -22.08 -5.09 30.66
N PRO A 250 -23.39 -5.18 30.32
CA PRO A 250 -23.92 -5.18 28.95
C PRO A 250 -23.55 -3.87 28.18
N VAL A 251 -23.43 -3.92 26.85
CA VAL A 251 -22.96 -2.77 26.01
C VAL A 251 -23.94 -1.58 26.09
N ASP A 252 -25.22 -1.85 26.22
CA ASP A 252 -26.25 -0.87 26.45
C ASP A 252 -26.00 -0.08 27.77
N GLU A 253 -25.61 -0.75 28.86
CA GLU A 253 -25.21 -0.10 30.10
C GLU A 253 -23.89 0.67 29.99
N ILE A 254 -22.93 0.22 29.14
CA ILE A 254 -21.69 0.94 28.90
C ILE A 254 -21.95 2.22 28.10
N VAL A 255 -22.74 2.16 27.02
CA VAL A 255 -23.12 3.33 26.23
C VAL A 255 -23.96 4.32 27.05
N GLU A 256 -24.83 3.82 27.94
CA GLU A 256 -25.57 4.66 28.88
C GLU A 256 -24.71 5.22 30.02
N SER A 257 -23.60 4.57 30.38
CA SER A 257 -22.64 4.99 31.41
C SER A 257 -21.57 5.97 30.94
N LEU A 258 -21.32 6.05 29.62
CA LEU A 258 -20.40 7.03 29.05
C LEU A 258 -20.96 8.44 29.26
N ASN A 259 -20.15 9.32 29.79
CA ASN A 259 -20.48 10.74 29.76
C ASN A 259 -20.34 11.27 28.32
N GLU A 260 -20.89 12.45 28.06
CA GLU A 260 -20.97 13.05 26.73
C GLU A 260 -19.58 13.21 26.06
N SER A 261 -18.52 13.44 26.85
CA SER A 261 -17.13 13.54 26.36
C SER A 261 -16.55 12.18 25.97
N GLU A 262 -16.73 11.16 26.79
CA GLU A 262 -16.25 9.80 26.52
C GLU A 262 -16.98 9.17 25.33
N PHE A 263 -18.24 9.49 25.14
CA PHE A 263 -19.02 9.07 23.98
C PHE A 263 -18.57 9.80 22.70
N GLN A 264 -18.24 11.10 22.79
CA GLN A 264 -17.68 11.85 21.67
C GLN A 264 -16.28 11.36 21.31
N ASP A 265 -15.41 11.07 22.27
CA ASP A 265 -14.08 10.51 22.04
C ASP A 265 -14.17 9.14 21.33
N LEU A 266 -15.07 8.27 21.77
CA LEU A 266 -15.34 6.97 21.12
C LEU A 266 -15.85 7.14 19.69
N LEU A 267 -16.77 8.08 19.45
CA LEU A 267 -17.27 8.37 18.11
C LEU A 267 -16.19 8.99 17.22
N GLN A 268 -15.33 9.83 17.78
CA GLN A 268 -14.21 10.43 17.06
C GLN A 268 -13.18 9.38 16.64
N ASP A 269 -12.81 8.45 17.54
CA ASP A 269 -11.91 7.33 17.23
C ASP A 269 -12.50 6.43 16.13
N ILE A 270 -13.80 6.10 16.20
CA ILE A 270 -14.50 5.33 15.16
C ILE A 270 -14.54 6.10 13.84
N THR A 271 -14.73 7.42 13.88
CA THR A 271 -14.82 8.26 12.69
C THR A 271 -13.45 8.39 12.03
N GLU A 272 -12.37 8.66 12.79
CA GLU A 272 -11.01 8.79 12.28
C GLU A 272 -10.52 7.47 11.64
N GLU A 273 -10.84 6.33 12.27
CA GLU A 273 -10.49 5.01 11.73
C GLU A 273 -11.29 4.69 10.47
N SER A 274 -12.58 5.09 10.46
CA SER A 274 -13.45 4.95 9.28
C SER A 274 -13.00 5.88 8.15
N GLU A 275 -12.58 7.11 8.42
CA GLU A 275 -12.04 8.04 7.43
C GLU A 275 -10.74 7.53 6.80
N ARG A 276 -9.81 7.01 7.59
CA ARG A 276 -8.58 6.35 7.08
C ARG A 276 -8.91 5.16 6.18
N PHE A 277 -9.94 4.39 6.57
CA PHE A 277 -10.43 3.27 5.77
C PHE A 277 -11.10 3.75 4.46
N LEU A 278 -11.84 4.86 4.50
CA LEU A 278 -12.52 5.46 3.34
C LEU A 278 -11.56 6.15 2.38
N GLU A 279 -10.51 6.80 2.88
CA GLU A 279 -9.44 7.34 2.05
C GLU A 279 -8.71 6.22 1.28
N ALA A 280 -8.46 5.10 1.92
CA ALA A 280 -7.95 3.90 1.24
C ALA A 280 -8.92 3.36 0.19
N THR A 281 -10.23 3.55 0.37
CA THR A 281 -11.31 3.08 -0.53
C THR A 281 -11.50 3.97 -1.75
N ALA A 282 -11.47 5.28 -1.59
CA ALA A 282 -11.67 6.25 -2.69
C ALA A 282 -10.61 6.10 -3.80
N LEU A 283 -9.52 5.39 -3.51
CA LEU A 283 -8.37 5.18 -4.39
C LEU A 283 -8.42 3.85 -5.15
N ALA A 284 -9.37 2.97 -4.84
CA ALA A 284 -9.43 1.64 -5.43
C ALA A 284 -10.36 1.57 -6.64
N ASN A 285 -9.82 1.86 -7.82
CA ASN A 285 -10.49 1.57 -9.11
C ASN A 285 -10.44 0.07 -9.51
N ASN A 286 -10.05 -0.81 -8.60
CA ASN A 286 -9.94 -2.25 -8.87
C ASN A 286 -11.20 -2.97 -8.37
N MET A 287 -11.93 -3.63 -9.29
CA MET A 287 -13.19 -4.35 -8.97
C MET A 287 -13.03 -5.41 -7.87
N ALA A 288 -11.88 -6.08 -7.80
CA ALA A 288 -11.61 -7.07 -6.75
C ALA A 288 -11.46 -6.42 -5.36
N PHE A 289 -10.82 -5.26 -5.28
CA PHE A 289 -10.69 -4.47 -4.05
C PHE A 289 -12.05 -3.90 -3.62
N LYS A 290 -12.83 -3.37 -4.56
CA LYS A 290 -14.18 -2.87 -4.29
C LYS A 290 -15.08 -3.95 -3.69
N SER A 291 -15.09 -5.16 -4.26
CA SER A 291 -15.86 -6.31 -3.76
C SER A 291 -15.36 -6.82 -2.38
N MET A 292 -14.05 -6.74 -2.12
CA MET A 292 -13.48 -7.10 -0.83
C MET A 292 -13.85 -6.10 0.26
N LEU A 293 -13.83 -4.82 -0.11
CA LEU A 293 -14.20 -3.72 0.77
C LEU A 293 -15.68 -3.75 1.13
N GLU A 294 -16.55 -3.96 0.15
CA GLU A 294 -18.00 -4.12 0.38
C GLU A 294 -18.30 -5.25 1.38
N ARG A 295 -17.57 -6.38 1.27
CA ARG A 295 -17.67 -7.48 2.23
C ARG A 295 -17.16 -7.10 3.63
N GLY A 296 -16.07 -6.34 3.71
CA GLY A 296 -15.54 -5.83 4.99
C GLY A 296 -16.51 -4.87 5.67
N LEU A 297 -17.05 -3.92 4.93
CA LEU A 297 -18.07 -2.97 5.42
C LEU A 297 -19.35 -3.69 5.86
N PHE A 298 -19.79 -4.70 5.11
CA PHE A 298 -20.93 -5.52 5.46
C PHE A 298 -20.72 -6.25 6.81
N ALA A 299 -19.59 -6.93 6.96
CA ALA A 299 -19.23 -7.65 8.18
C ALA A 299 -19.13 -6.71 9.39
N PHE A 300 -18.55 -5.52 9.20
CA PHE A 300 -18.45 -4.49 10.24
C PHE A 300 -19.81 -3.95 10.66
N THR A 301 -20.67 -3.56 9.71
CA THR A 301 -22.00 -3.01 9.98
C THR A 301 -22.89 -4.04 10.68
N HIS A 302 -22.85 -5.30 10.23
CA HIS A 302 -23.63 -6.38 10.84
C HIS A 302 -23.18 -6.70 12.27
N LYS A 303 -21.87 -6.59 12.53
CA LYS A 303 -21.32 -6.82 13.86
C LYS A 303 -21.60 -5.65 14.80
N LEU A 304 -21.60 -4.40 14.32
CA LEU A 304 -22.07 -3.22 15.05
C LEU A 304 -23.54 -3.35 15.42
N ALA A 305 -24.40 -3.74 14.48
CA ALA A 305 -25.82 -4.01 14.77
C ALA A 305 -25.99 -5.02 15.90
N GLY A 306 -25.23 -6.12 15.86
CA GLY A 306 -25.26 -7.14 16.92
C GLY A 306 -24.77 -6.64 18.28
N LEU A 307 -23.77 -5.75 18.31
CA LEU A 307 -23.25 -5.15 19.54
C LEU A 307 -24.23 -4.17 20.17
N LEU A 308 -24.91 -3.39 19.35
CA LEU A 308 -25.90 -2.40 19.78
C LEU A 308 -27.28 -3.01 19.98
N ASN A 309 -27.41 -4.34 19.82
CA ASN A 309 -28.69 -5.07 19.85
C ASN A 309 -29.74 -4.42 18.91
N ALA A 310 -29.28 -3.86 17.80
CA ALA A 310 -30.11 -3.24 16.79
C ALA A 310 -30.61 -4.29 15.80
N GLU A 311 -31.91 -4.20 15.45
CA GLU A 311 -32.54 -5.11 14.48
C GLU A 311 -31.95 -4.91 13.06
N ARG A 312 -31.53 -3.69 12.72
CA ARG A 312 -31.00 -3.33 11.43
C ARG A 312 -29.92 -2.24 11.54
N ALA A 313 -28.93 -2.29 10.67
CA ALA A 313 -27.97 -1.23 10.50
C ALA A 313 -27.75 -0.93 9.00
N SER A 314 -27.54 0.33 8.68
CA SER A 314 -27.25 0.77 7.32
C SER A 314 -26.04 1.71 7.34
N LEU A 315 -25.15 1.53 6.38
CA LEU A 315 -23.98 2.39 6.20
C LEU A 315 -24.12 3.20 4.90
N PHE A 316 -24.06 4.50 5.05
CA PHE A 316 -24.04 5.44 3.93
C PHE A 316 -22.66 6.10 3.83
N LEU A 317 -22.19 6.34 2.61
CA LEU A 317 -21.02 7.14 2.33
C LEU A 317 -21.43 8.45 1.68
N VAL A 318 -20.72 9.53 2.00
CA VAL A 318 -20.90 10.83 1.36
C VAL A 318 -20.13 10.83 0.04
N GLU A 319 -20.83 10.95 -1.08
CA GLU A 319 -20.25 11.09 -2.42
C GLU A 319 -20.71 12.43 -3.04
N GLY A 320 -19.88 13.46 -2.95
CA GLY A 320 -20.26 14.82 -3.35
C GLY A 320 -21.36 15.39 -2.48
N ASP A 321 -22.51 15.75 -3.06
CA ASP A 321 -23.66 16.30 -2.33
C ASP A 321 -24.74 15.24 -1.99
N GLU A 322 -24.38 13.95 -2.08
CA GLU A 322 -25.29 12.83 -1.85
C GLU A 322 -24.73 11.82 -0.87
N LEU A 323 -25.61 11.13 -0.16
CA LEU A 323 -25.32 9.91 0.60
C LEU A 323 -25.63 8.69 -0.27
N VAL A 324 -24.67 7.78 -0.39
CA VAL A 324 -24.86 6.52 -1.13
C VAL A 324 -24.90 5.38 -0.14
N LEU A 325 -25.97 4.59 -0.16
CA LEU A 325 -26.10 3.40 0.68
C LEU A 325 -25.10 2.34 0.20
N LYS A 326 -24.20 1.91 1.08
CA LYS A 326 -23.18 0.88 0.78
C LYS A 326 -23.47 -0.45 1.47
N VAL A 327 -24.13 -0.43 2.61
CA VAL A 327 -24.47 -1.64 3.38
C VAL A 327 -25.88 -1.51 3.97
N ALA A 328 -26.70 -2.52 3.74
CA ALA A 328 -27.98 -2.77 4.41
C ALA A 328 -28.31 -4.26 4.31
N ASP A 329 -29.19 -4.77 5.20
CA ASP A 329 -29.53 -6.20 5.27
C ASP A 329 -30.16 -6.78 4.00
N ASN A 330 -30.73 -5.97 3.11
CA ASN A 330 -31.38 -6.40 1.85
C ASN A 330 -30.93 -5.56 0.64
N LEU A 331 -29.66 -5.19 0.57
CA LEU A 331 -29.14 -4.28 -0.46
C LEU A 331 -29.33 -4.83 -1.88
N ASP A 332 -29.19 -6.15 -2.06
CA ASP A 332 -29.31 -6.82 -3.37
C ASP A 332 -30.72 -6.69 -4.00
N GLU A 333 -31.72 -6.46 -3.17
CA GLU A 333 -33.13 -6.31 -3.61
C GLU A 333 -33.53 -4.84 -3.85
N MET A 334 -32.78 -3.88 -3.28
CA MET A 334 -33.19 -2.47 -3.24
C MET A 334 -32.55 -1.60 -4.32
N GLY A 335 -31.50 -2.07 -4.98
CA GLY A 335 -30.74 -1.26 -5.94
C GLY A 335 -29.91 -0.15 -5.28
N GLU A 336 -29.29 0.73 -6.08
CA GLU A 336 -28.46 1.83 -5.58
C GLU A 336 -29.35 2.95 -4.99
N ILE A 337 -29.31 3.13 -3.68
CA ILE A 337 -30.04 4.20 -2.97
C ILE A 337 -29.12 5.38 -2.77
N ARG A 338 -29.53 6.56 -3.28
CA ARG A 338 -28.89 7.85 -3.11
C ARG A 338 -29.83 8.83 -2.43
N ILE A 339 -29.33 9.54 -1.43
CA ILE A 339 -30.08 10.51 -0.64
C ILE A 339 -29.32 11.84 -0.66
N PRO A 340 -29.94 12.97 -1.07
CA PRO A 340 -29.29 14.26 -1.00
C PRO A 340 -28.88 14.62 0.45
N LEU A 341 -27.72 15.27 0.62
CA LEU A 341 -27.31 15.82 1.92
C LEU A 341 -28.39 16.78 2.44
N GLY A 342 -28.74 16.61 3.73
CA GLY A 342 -29.81 17.37 4.38
C GLY A 342 -31.22 16.79 4.19
N SER A 343 -31.40 15.76 3.37
CA SER A 343 -32.71 15.10 3.14
C SER A 343 -32.86 13.86 4.02
N GLY A 344 -34.00 13.71 4.65
CA GLY A 344 -34.26 12.61 5.56
C GLY A 344 -33.45 12.68 6.85
N ILE A 345 -33.53 11.65 7.69
CA ILE A 345 -32.80 11.57 8.96
C ILE A 345 -31.29 11.40 8.70
N ALA A 346 -30.95 10.47 7.82
CA ALA A 346 -29.54 10.19 7.49
C ALA A 346 -28.87 11.40 6.82
N GLY A 347 -29.55 12.04 5.84
CA GLY A 347 -29.04 13.25 5.18
C GLY A 347 -28.90 14.44 6.12
N ALA A 348 -29.80 14.61 7.08
CA ALA A 348 -29.71 15.66 8.09
C ALA A 348 -28.53 15.43 9.06
N ALA A 349 -28.33 14.20 9.50
CA ALA A 349 -27.19 13.83 10.34
C ALA A 349 -25.86 14.07 9.62
N ALA A 350 -25.74 13.65 8.36
CA ALA A 350 -24.54 13.85 7.56
C ALA A 350 -24.25 15.32 7.26
N ALA A 351 -25.28 16.14 7.02
CA ALA A 351 -25.12 17.57 6.75
C ALA A 351 -24.73 18.37 8.00
N SER A 352 -25.21 17.99 9.17
CA SER A 352 -24.89 18.64 10.44
C SER A 352 -23.60 18.16 11.08
N GLY A 353 -23.17 16.92 10.78
CA GLY A 353 -22.09 16.22 11.49
C GLY A 353 -22.46 15.86 12.94
N GLU A 354 -23.73 15.97 13.31
CA GLU A 354 -24.21 15.70 14.67
C GLU A 354 -24.92 14.36 14.77
N THR A 355 -24.75 13.67 15.90
CA THR A 355 -25.49 12.44 16.19
C THR A 355 -26.98 12.78 16.42
N ILE A 356 -27.85 12.14 15.65
CA ILE A 356 -29.29 12.32 15.81
C ILE A 356 -29.86 11.07 16.49
N ARG A 357 -30.38 11.23 17.72
CA ARG A 357 -31.08 10.17 18.47
C ARG A 357 -32.58 10.39 18.37
N ILE A 358 -33.31 9.39 17.91
CA ILE A 358 -34.76 9.48 17.68
C ILE A 358 -35.42 8.27 18.35
N GLU A 359 -36.37 8.53 19.25
CA GLU A 359 -37.12 7.45 19.95
C GLU A 359 -38.14 6.73 19.03
N ASP A 360 -38.78 7.47 18.13
CA ASP A 360 -39.70 6.94 17.12
C ASP A 360 -39.40 7.60 15.76
N ALA A 361 -38.74 6.87 14.91
CA ALA A 361 -38.37 7.36 13.59
C ALA A 361 -39.56 7.66 12.68
N TYR A 362 -40.69 6.90 12.87
CA TYR A 362 -41.90 7.12 12.08
C TYR A 362 -42.67 8.39 12.47
N ALA A 363 -42.44 8.88 13.69
CA ALA A 363 -43.01 10.14 14.15
C ALA A 363 -42.14 11.38 13.78
N ASP A 364 -40.88 11.18 13.33
CA ASP A 364 -40.00 12.27 12.95
C ASP A 364 -40.40 12.85 11.58
N PRO A 365 -40.62 14.17 11.47
CA PRO A 365 -41.03 14.80 10.22
C PRO A 365 -40.00 14.67 9.06
N ARG A 366 -38.76 14.26 9.35
CA ARG A 366 -37.71 14.01 8.37
C ARG A 366 -37.72 12.55 7.85
N PHE A 367 -38.51 11.67 8.49
CA PHE A 367 -38.59 10.28 8.05
C PHE A 367 -39.33 10.20 6.71
N ASN A 368 -38.67 9.65 5.68
CA ASN A 368 -39.24 9.42 4.33
C ASN A 368 -39.30 7.93 4.03
#